data_b45a77ded42d5475e79334134596fa87
#
_entry.id   b45a77ded42d5475e79334134596fa87
#
_cell.length_a   1.000
_cell.length_b   1.000
_cell.length_c   1.000
_cell.angle_alpha   90.00
_cell.angle_beta   90.00
_cell.angle_gamma   90.00
#
_symmetry.space_group_name_H-M   'P 1'
#
loop_
_entity.id
_entity.type
_entity.pdbx_description
1 polymer ?
#
loop_
_entity_poly.entity_id
_entity_poly.type
_entity_poly.pdbx_seq_one_letter_code
_entity_poly.pdbx_strand_id
1 'polypeptide(L)'
;MTDPGTANRTYVGPMTPETVEEIIIKEKPDALLPTMGGQTALNLTKALAENGILEKHDVELIGAKLDAINKAEDRQLFKEAMEKIGLKTPPSGTANTWEEALVIADEIGSFPLIIRPAFTLGGSGGGIAYNMEEYKTIVTSGLNASTTTQVLIEKSLLGWKEYELEVMRDLADNVVIVCSIENLDPMGVHTGDSITIAPAQTLTDKEYQRLRDASVDIIREIGVECGGSNVQMAVNPADGELMIIEMNPRVSRSSALASKATGFPIAKMAAKLAVGCTLDGIPNDITLKLSLIHI
;
A
#
# COMPACT_ATOMS: atom_id res chain seq x y z
N MET A 1 13.62 14.84 8.46
CA MET A 1 14.29 13.78 9.26
C MET A 1 15.77 14.10 9.55
N THR A 2 16.41 14.91 8.73
CA THR A 2 17.82 15.33 8.97
C THR A 2 17.96 16.59 9.83
N ASP A 3 16.86 17.15 10.32
CA ASP A 3 16.86 18.28 11.25
C ASP A 3 17.45 17.84 12.60
N PRO A 4 18.48 18.53 13.11
CA PRO A 4 19.11 18.20 14.38
C PRO A 4 18.18 18.18 15.60
N GLY A 5 17.05 18.90 15.51
CA GLY A 5 16.02 18.93 16.57
C GLY A 5 15.03 17.77 16.54
N THR A 6 15.04 16.93 15.49
CA THR A 6 14.05 15.87 15.30
C THR A 6 14.47 14.54 15.91
N ALA A 7 15.76 14.23 15.93
CA ALA A 7 16.28 12.97 16.43
C ALA A 7 17.55 13.16 17.26
N ASN A 8 17.79 12.27 18.22
CA ASN A 8 19.01 12.30 19.04
C ASN A 8 20.27 12.06 18.21
N ARG A 9 20.14 11.24 17.16
CA ARG A 9 21.19 10.91 16.19
C ARG A 9 20.60 10.86 14.78
N THR A 10 21.34 11.38 13.80
CA THR A 10 20.99 11.30 12.39
C THR A 10 22.18 10.73 11.63
N TYR A 11 21.93 9.73 10.80
CA TYR A 11 22.91 9.13 9.92
C TYR A 11 22.52 9.39 8.47
N VAL A 12 23.47 9.86 7.69
CA VAL A 12 23.33 10.06 6.25
C VAL A 12 24.35 9.17 5.56
N GLY A 13 23.87 8.19 4.82
CA GLY A 13 24.73 7.20 4.18
C GLY A 13 23.94 6.28 3.25
N PRO A 14 24.59 5.28 2.64
CA PRO A 14 23.92 4.28 1.84
C PRO A 14 22.85 3.54 2.66
N MET A 15 21.69 3.32 2.06
CA MET A 15 20.60 2.56 2.69
C MET A 15 20.75 1.08 2.35
N THR A 16 21.74 0.43 2.95
CA THR A 16 22.01 -1.00 2.80
C THR A 16 21.91 -1.73 4.15
N PRO A 17 21.62 -3.05 4.16
CA PRO A 17 21.57 -3.82 5.40
C PRO A 17 22.84 -3.70 6.24
N GLU A 18 24.02 -3.69 5.60
CA GLU A 18 25.32 -3.60 6.28
C GLU A 18 25.48 -2.25 7.01
N THR A 19 25.14 -1.15 6.32
CA THR A 19 25.20 0.20 6.94
C THR A 19 24.24 0.30 8.12
N VAL A 20 23.03 -0.25 8.00
CA VAL A 20 22.05 -0.21 9.10
C VAL A 20 22.49 -1.13 10.25
N GLU A 21 23.09 -2.30 9.96
CA GLU A 21 23.65 -3.17 10.99
C GLU A 21 24.77 -2.47 11.78
N GLU A 22 25.67 -1.74 11.12
CA GLU A 22 26.70 -0.94 11.79
C GLU A 22 26.09 0.11 12.74
N ILE A 23 24.98 0.77 12.32
CA ILE A 23 24.26 1.71 13.16
C ILE A 23 23.60 1.01 14.35
N ILE A 24 22.97 -0.15 14.13
CA ILE A 24 22.36 -0.96 15.20
C ILE A 24 23.42 -1.37 16.25
N ILE A 25 24.58 -1.83 15.82
CA ILE A 25 25.69 -2.22 16.71
C ILE A 25 26.15 -1.02 17.55
N LYS A 26 26.21 0.16 16.94
CA LYS A 26 26.69 1.38 17.58
C LYS A 26 25.67 1.98 18.57
N GLU A 27 24.42 2.10 18.15
CA GLU A 27 23.37 2.82 18.89
C GLU A 27 22.53 1.89 19.78
N LYS A 28 22.52 0.58 19.50
CA LYS A 28 21.79 -0.47 20.24
C LYS A 28 20.33 -0.10 20.49
N PRO A 29 19.55 0.15 19.42
CA PRO A 29 18.14 0.48 19.56
C PRO A 29 17.35 -0.75 20.03
N ASP A 30 16.30 -0.52 20.82
CA ASP A 30 15.37 -1.58 21.25
C ASP A 30 14.42 -1.97 20.11
N ALA A 31 14.12 -1.03 19.19
CA ALA A 31 13.13 -1.25 18.13
C ALA A 31 13.46 -0.51 16.82
N LEU A 32 12.92 -1.04 15.71
CA LEU A 32 12.95 -0.45 14.37
C LEU A 32 11.52 -0.13 13.91
N LEU A 33 11.28 1.12 13.52
CA LEU A 33 10.01 1.59 12.94
C LEU A 33 10.18 1.92 11.45
N PRO A 34 9.84 0.99 10.52
CA PRO A 34 10.05 1.21 9.09
C PRO A 34 8.94 2.00 8.42
N THR A 35 7.74 2.01 9.00
CA THR A 35 6.50 2.50 8.37
C THR A 35 6.49 4.01 8.09
N MET A 36 7.53 4.73 8.53
CA MET A 36 7.72 6.17 8.35
C MET A 36 8.70 6.52 7.22
N GLY A 37 9.42 5.54 6.67
CA GLY A 37 10.49 5.74 5.68
C GLY A 37 10.11 5.38 4.24
N GLY A 38 8.83 5.17 3.94
CA GLY A 38 8.33 4.80 2.61
C GLY A 38 8.75 3.39 2.19
N GLN A 39 8.64 3.10 0.89
CA GLN A 39 8.95 1.77 0.33
C GLN A 39 10.40 1.33 0.56
N THR A 40 11.33 2.27 0.45
CA THR A 40 12.76 1.97 0.68
C THR A 40 13.01 1.42 2.08
N ALA A 41 12.35 1.98 3.11
CA ALA A 41 12.48 1.49 4.47
C ALA A 41 11.84 0.10 4.65
N LEU A 42 10.70 -0.18 4.01
CA LEU A 42 10.09 -1.51 4.06
C LEU A 42 10.97 -2.57 3.40
N ASN A 43 11.50 -2.28 2.21
CA ASN A 43 12.42 -3.19 1.51
C ASN A 43 13.68 -3.48 2.32
N LEU A 44 14.26 -2.43 2.91
CA LEU A 44 15.44 -2.57 3.77
C LEU A 44 15.13 -3.38 5.04
N THR A 45 13.99 -3.15 5.65
CA THR A 45 13.54 -3.91 6.83
C THR A 45 13.34 -5.38 6.52
N LYS A 46 12.74 -5.69 5.37
CA LYS A 46 12.62 -7.07 4.89
C LYS A 46 13.99 -7.73 4.77
N ALA A 47 14.95 -7.07 4.12
CA ALA A 47 16.31 -7.58 3.99
C ALA A 47 17.01 -7.75 5.35
N LEU A 48 16.85 -6.81 6.30
CA LEU A 48 17.40 -6.93 7.65
C LEU A 48 16.83 -8.12 8.41
N ALA A 49 15.51 -8.35 8.31
CA ALA A 49 14.85 -9.46 8.97
C ALA A 49 15.22 -10.81 8.34
N GLU A 50 15.19 -10.91 7.00
CA GLU A 50 15.55 -12.14 6.28
C GLU A 50 17.01 -12.54 6.47
N ASN A 51 17.91 -11.57 6.63
CA ASN A 51 19.32 -11.80 6.97
C ASN A 51 19.57 -12.10 8.47
N GLY A 52 18.51 -12.13 9.29
CA GLY A 52 18.59 -12.40 10.72
C GLY A 52 19.25 -11.27 11.54
N ILE A 53 19.45 -10.10 10.97
CA ILE A 53 20.13 -8.96 11.63
C ILE A 53 19.32 -8.44 12.82
N LEU A 54 18.00 -8.32 12.67
CA LEU A 54 17.14 -7.84 13.75
C LEU A 54 17.14 -8.81 14.93
N GLU A 55 17.02 -10.10 14.69
CA GLU A 55 17.06 -11.15 15.72
C GLU A 55 18.44 -11.21 16.40
N LYS A 56 19.52 -11.15 15.63
CA LYS A 56 20.91 -11.17 16.13
C LYS A 56 21.20 -10.06 17.14
N HIS A 57 20.56 -8.90 16.98
CA HIS A 57 20.81 -7.72 17.81
C HIS A 57 19.63 -7.40 18.75
N ASP A 58 18.65 -8.29 18.87
CA ASP A 58 17.46 -8.13 19.73
C ASP A 58 16.68 -6.83 19.45
N VAL A 59 16.50 -6.50 18.15
CA VAL A 59 15.78 -5.31 17.71
C VAL A 59 14.36 -5.67 17.33
N GLU A 60 13.38 -5.15 18.08
CA GLU A 60 11.97 -5.39 17.78
C GLU A 60 11.51 -4.61 16.56
N LEU A 61 10.79 -5.28 15.64
CA LEU A 61 10.10 -4.59 14.54
C LEU A 61 8.73 -4.10 15.02
N ILE A 62 8.53 -2.77 15.03
CA ILE A 62 7.30 -2.11 15.47
C ILE A 62 6.58 -1.41 14.32
N GLY A 63 5.28 -1.13 14.50
CA GLY A 63 4.41 -0.51 13.48
C GLY A 63 3.76 -1.57 12.58
N ALA A 64 4.54 -2.20 11.72
CA ALA A 64 4.10 -3.35 10.92
C ALA A 64 5.13 -4.48 11.06
N LYS A 65 4.67 -5.67 11.39
CA LYS A 65 5.49 -6.88 11.48
C LYS A 65 5.83 -7.39 10.08
N LEU A 66 6.88 -8.23 9.97
CA LEU A 66 7.34 -8.75 8.68
C LEU A 66 6.24 -9.47 7.89
N ASP A 67 5.41 -10.28 8.58
CA ASP A 67 4.31 -11.01 7.95
C ASP A 67 3.27 -10.07 7.33
N ALA A 68 2.95 -8.96 8.02
CA ALA A 68 2.03 -7.94 7.51
C ALA A 68 2.64 -7.22 6.30
N ILE A 69 3.94 -6.90 6.34
CA ILE A 69 4.66 -6.30 5.22
C ILE A 69 4.64 -7.25 4.01
N ASN A 70 4.99 -8.53 4.21
CA ASN A 70 4.98 -9.52 3.12
C ASN A 70 3.59 -9.72 2.54
N LYS A 71 2.55 -9.84 3.38
CA LYS A 71 1.15 -9.98 2.93
C LYS A 71 0.66 -8.77 2.13
N ALA A 72 1.07 -7.57 2.49
CA ALA A 72 0.66 -6.36 1.79
C ALA A 72 1.42 -6.13 0.47
N GLU A 73 2.70 -6.50 0.42
CA GLU A 73 3.59 -6.21 -0.72
C GLU A 73 3.63 -7.33 -1.76
N ASP A 74 3.43 -8.58 -1.34
CA ASP A 74 3.36 -9.72 -2.27
C ASP A 74 1.95 -9.83 -2.86
N ARG A 75 1.86 -9.75 -4.18
CA ARG A 75 0.56 -9.71 -4.89
C ARG A 75 -0.26 -10.97 -4.71
N GLN A 76 0.40 -12.13 -4.65
CA GLN A 76 -0.31 -13.40 -4.48
C GLN A 76 -0.86 -13.51 -3.06
N LEU A 77 -0.03 -13.21 -2.05
CA LEU A 77 -0.45 -13.21 -0.66
C LEU A 77 -1.54 -12.16 -0.39
N PHE A 78 -1.43 -11.00 -1.02
CA PHE A 78 -2.46 -9.96 -0.93
C PHE A 78 -3.79 -10.43 -1.52
N LYS A 79 -3.75 -11.02 -2.72
CA LYS A 79 -4.94 -11.57 -3.38
C LYS A 79 -5.62 -12.63 -2.51
N GLU A 80 -4.86 -13.59 -1.99
CA GLU A 80 -5.36 -14.63 -1.10
C GLU A 80 -5.97 -14.04 0.19
N ALA A 81 -5.35 -13.03 0.76
CA ALA A 81 -5.87 -12.31 1.92
C ALA A 81 -7.21 -11.62 1.61
N MET A 82 -7.34 -10.97 0.43
CA MET A 82 -8.59 -10.34 0.02
C MET A 82 -9.70 -11.37 -0.24
N GLU A 83 -9.39 -12.46 -0.92
CA GLU A 83 -10.34 -13.56 -1.17
C GLU A 83 -10.86 -14.17 0.15
N LYS A 84 -9.99 -14.33 1.14
CA LYS A 84 -10.34 -14.86 2.47
C LYS A 84 -11.40 -14.02 3.19
N ILE A 85 -11.37 -12.71 3.02
CA ILE A 85 -12.37 -11.78 3.61
C ILE A 85 -13.51 -11.42 2.64
N GLY A 86 -13.60 -12.13 1.50
CA GLY A 86 -14.68 -11.96 0.53
C GLY A 86 -14.59 -10.69 -0.31
N LEU A 87 -13.41 -10.05 -0.38
CA LEU A 87 -13.16 -8.90 -1.23
C LEU A 87 -12.54 -9.32 -2.56
N LYS A 88 -12.81 -8.53 -3.60
CA LYS A 88 -12.31 -8.79 -4.95
C LYS A 88 -11.07 -7.95 -5.23
N THR A 89 -10.10 -8.54 -5.91
CA THR A 89 -8.99 -7.85 -6.58
C THR A 89 -9.18 -7.97 -8.10
N PRO A 90 -8.51 -7.13 -8.91
CA PRO A 90 -8.54 -7.30 -10.35
C PRO A 90 -8.12 -8.72 -10.75
N PRO A 91 -8.89 -9.42 -11.61
CA PRO A 91 -8.49 -10.72 -12.14
C PRO A 91 -7.10 -10.62 -12.76
N SER A 92 -6.20 -11.50 -12.35
CA SER A 92 -4.79 -11.43 -12.74
C SER A 92 -4.14 -12.80 -12.70
N GLY A 93 -3.06 -12.96 -13.46
CA GLY A 93 -2.22 -14.14 -13.45
C GLY A 93 -0.80 -13.81 -13.88
N THR A 94 0.14 -14.69 -13.53
CA THR A 94 1.55 -14.57 -13.88
C THR A 94 1.90 -15.58 -14.95
N ALA A 95 2.56 -15.16 -16.03
CA ALA A 95 2.98 -15.99 -17.14
C ALA A 95 4.50 -15.90 -17.35
N ASN A 96 5.12 -17.04 -17.66
CA ASN A 96 6.51 -17.15 -18.07
C ASN A 96 6.64 -17.50 -19.56
N THR A 97 5.53 -17.87 -20.20
CA THR A 97 5.45 -18.20 -21.63
C THR A 97 4.26 -17.51 -22.26
N TRP A 98 4.26 -17.46 -23.59
CA TRP A 98 3.12 -16.96 -24.36
C TRP A 98 1.87 -17.84 -24.18
N GLU A 99 2.05 -19.15 -24.11
CA GLU A 99 0.98 -20.12 -23.94
C GLU A 99 0.26 -19.93 -22.60
N GLU A 100 1.02 -19.72 -21.52
CA GLU A 100 0.46 -19.39 -20.21
C GLU A 100 -0.29 -18.06 -20.24
N ALA A 101 0.28 -17.05 -20.92
CA ALA A 101 -0.35 -15.74 -21.07
C ALA A 101 -1.69 -15.82 -21.81
N LEU A 102 -1.82 -16.69 -22.82
CA LEU A 102 -3.08 -16.91 -23.51
C LEU A 102 -4.16 -17.49 -22.59
N VAL A 103 -3.81 -18.44 -21.73
CA VAL A 103 -4.75 -19.02 -20.76
C VAL A 103 -5.27 -17.94 -19.82
N ILE A 104 -4.38 -17.10 -19.29
CA ILE A 104 -4.76 -16.00 -18.40
C ILE A 104 -5.68 -15.00 -19.09
N ALA A 105 -5.40 -14.64 -20.35
CA ALA A 105 -6.26 -13.74 -21.11
C ALA A 105 -7.67 -14.32 -21.35
N ASP A 106 -7.76 -15.63 -21.59
CA ASP A 106 -9.03 -16.33 -21.76
C ASP A 106 -9.81 -16.39 -20.43
N GLU A 107 -9.13 -16.67 -19.32
CA GLU A 107 -9.73 -16.66 -17.97
C GLU A 107 -10.26 -15.28 -17.57
N ILE A 108 -9.53 -14.20 -17.87
CA ILE A 108 -9.99 -12.82 -17.63
C ILE A 108 -11.16 -12.46 -18.55
N GLY A 109 -11.16 -12.96 -19.77
CA GLY A 109 -12.28 -12.95 -20.72
C GLY A 109 -12.59 -11.58 -21.34
N SER A 110 -11.81 -10.52 -21.09
CA SER A 110 -12.08 -9.19 -21.65
C SER A 110 -10.83 -8.32 -21.73
N PHE A 111 -10.76 -7.50 -22.79
CA PHE A 111 -9.81 -6.38 -22.90
C PHE A 111 -10.43 -5.09 -22.35
N PRO A 112 -9.60 -4.09 -21.99
CA PRO A 112 -8.15 -4.07 -22.05
C PRO A 112 -7.47 -4.85 -20.92
N LEU A 113 -6.23 -5.32 -21.18
CA LEU A 113 -5.38 -6.01 -20.22
C LEU A 113 -4.12 -5.18 -19.96
N ILE A 114 -3.67 -5.17 -18.69
CA ILE A 114 -2.40 -4.56 -18.29
C ILE A 114 -1.35 -5.65 -18.22
N ILE A 115 -0.19 -5.41 -18.83
CA ILE A 115 0.96 -6.30 -18.80
C ILE A 115 2.11 -5.59 -18.09
N ARG A 116 2.66 -6.22 -17.05
CA ARG A 116 3.77 -5.67 -16.26
C ARG A 116 4.88 -6.71 -16.16
N PRO A 117 6.02 -6.49 -16.82
CA PRO A 117 7.18 -7.36 -16.65
C PRO A 117 7.70 -7.34 -15.22
N ALA A 118 8.12 -8.50 -14.72
CA ALA A 118 8.73 -8.60 -13.42
C ALA A 118 10.16 -8.05 -13.42
N PHE A 119 10.54 -7.36 -12.34
CA PHE A 119 11.90 -6.83 -12.11
C PHE A 119 12.42 -5.88 -13.18
N THR A 120 11.56 -5.08 -13.81
CA THR A 120 11.98 -4.02 -14.74
C THR A 120 11.97 -2.65 -14.08
N LEU A 121 12.89 -1.78 -14.51
CA LEU A 121 12.95 -0.39 -14.05
C LEU A 121 12.06 0.50 -14.94
N GLY A 122 11.26 1.35 -14.30
CA GLY A 122 10.51 2.40 -15.00
C GLY A 122 9.41 1.91 -15.93
N GLY A 123 8.86 0.70 -15.74
CA GLY A 123 7.77 0.17 -16.56
C GLY A 123 8.19 -0.29 -17.96
N SER A 124 9.49 -0.45 -18.21
CA SER A 124 10.02 -0.91 -19.51
C SER A 124 9.44 -2.27 -19.91
N GLY A 125 8.95 -2.39 -21.15
CA GLY A 125 8.38 -3.61 -21.72
C GLY A 125 6.94 -3.92 -21.29
N GLY A 126 6.34 -3.11 -20.42
CA GLY A 126 4.93 -3.21 -20.03
C GLY A 126 4.02 -2.31 -20.87
N GLY A 127 2.71 -2.47 -20.70
CA GLY A 127 1.72 -1.67 -21.41
C GLY A 127 0.29 -2.12 -21.21
N ILE A 128 -0.62 -1.43 -21.86
CA ILE A 128 -2.04 -1.78 -21.91
C ILE A 128 -2.35 -2.30 -23.31
N ALA A 129 -2.91 -3.52 -23.38
CA ALA A 129 -3.37 -4.13 -24.62
C ALA A 129 -4.88 -3.99 -24.74
N TYR A 130 -5.36 -3.47 -25.86
CA TYR A 130 -6.78 -3.30 -26.14
C TYR A 130 -7.36 -4.42 -27.00
N ASN A 131 -6.50 -5.24 -27.57
CA ASN A 131 -6.85 -6.39 -28.43
C ASN A 131 -5.74 -7.45 -28.40
N MET A 132 -6.02 -8.61 -29.00
CA MET A 132 -5.11 -9.76 -28.98
C MET A 132 -3.79 -9.49 -29.71
N GLU A 133 -3.76 -8.66 -30.75
CA GLU A 133 -2.55 -8.34 -31.49
C GLU A 133 -1.56 -7.51 -30.66
N GLU A 134 -2.10 -6.45 -30.02
CA GLU A 134 -1.34 -5.64 -29.05
C GLU A 134 -0.88 -6.48 -27.87
N TYR A 135 -1.78 -7.34 -27.35
CA TYR A 135 -1.48 -8.24 -26.26
C TYR A 135 -0.29 -9.14 -26.54
N LYS A 136 -0.26 -9.78 -27.73
CA LYS A 136 0.86 -10.62 -28.14
C LYS A 136 2.17 -9.82 -28.20
N THR A 137 2.12 -8.63 -28.76
CA THR A 137 3.28 -7.76 -28.90
C THR A 137 3.84 -7.35 -27.54
N ILE A 138 2.97 -6.88 -26.63
CA ILE A 138 3.38 -6.40 -25.30
C ILE A 138 3.86 -7.55 -24.41
N VAL A 139 3.15 -8.68 -24.40
CA VAL A 139 3.58 -9.87 -23.63
C VAL A 139 4.95 -10.36 -24.09
N THR A 140 5.16 -10.47 -25.39
CA THR A 140 6.46 -10.92 -25.94
C THR A 140 7.58 -9.94 -25.55
N SER A 141 7.33 -8.65 -25.68
CA SER A 141 8.28 -7.61 -25.26
C SER A 141 8.54 -7.68 -23.74
N GLY A 142 7.50 -7.87 -22.96
CA GLY A 142 7.59 -7.95 -21.49
C GLY A 142 8.38 -9.17 -21.00
N LEU A 143 8.14 -10.35 -21.58
CA LEU A 143 8.89 -11.58 -21.27
C LEU A 143 10.39 -11.41 -21.59
N ASN A 144 10.71 -10.74 -22.71
CA ASN A 144 12.10 -10.47 -23.10
C ASN A 144 12.76 -9.38 -22.21
N ALA A 145 12.00 -8.41 -21.72
CA ALA A 145 12.50 -7.34 -20.86
C ALA A 145 12.71 -7.79 -19.42
N SER A 146 11.96 -8.76 -18.95
CA SER A 146 12.03 -9.29 -17.59
C SER A 146 13.29 -10.12 -17.38
N THR A 147 14.05 -9.85 -16.32
CA THR A 147 15.23 -10.63 -15.95
C THR A 147 14.89 -12.07 -15.52
N THR A 148 13.64 -12.32 -15.17
CA THR A 148 13.12 -13.65 -14.77
C THR A 148 12.21 -14.26 -15.83
N THR A 149 12.10 -13.66 -17.03
CA THR A 149 11.20 -14.08 -18.10
C THR A 149 9.76 -14.24 -17.59
N GLN A 150 9.26 -13.24 -16.85
CA GLN A 150 7.96 -13.29 -16.21
C GLN A 150 7.19 -11.99 -16.43
N VAL A 151 5.90 -12.10 -16.73
CA VAL A 151 4.97 -10.98 -16.81
C VAL A 151 3.75 -11.24 -15.92
N LEU A 152 3.30 -10.19 -15.25
CA LEU A 152 1.97 -10.16 -14.66
C LEU A 152 0.99 -9.62 -15.70
N ILE A 153 -0.15 -10.28 -15.82
CA ILE A 153 -1.27 -9.91 -16.67
C ILE A 153 -2.45 -9.64 -15.76
N GLU A 154 -3.11 -8.52 -15.95
CA GLU A 154 -4.16 -8.05 -15.06
C GLU A 154 -5.27 -7.39 -15.87
N LYS A 155 -6.54 -7.60 -15.45
CA LYS A 155 -7.66 -6.86 -16.00
C LYS A 155 -7.48 -5.36 -15.80
N SER A 156 -7.56 -4.60 -16.87
CA SER A 156 -7.50 -3.14 -16.77
C SER A 156 -8.80 -2.59 -16.16
N LEU A 157 -8.66 -1.70 -15.21
CA LEU A 157 -9.76 -0.96 -14.61
C LEU A 157 -9.85 0.47 -15.20
N LEU A 158 -9.39 0.67 -16.43
CA LEU A 158 -9.48 1.95 -17.09
C LEU A 158 -10.95 2.41 -17.16
N GLY A 159 -11.19 3.65 -16.77
CA GLY A 159 -12.56 4.22 -16.68
C GLY A 159 -13.25 4.00 -15.33
N TRP A 160 -12.65 3.21 -14.41
CA TRP A 160 -13.13 3.13 -13.04
C TRP A 160 -12.66 4.35 -12.25
N LYS A 161 -13.39 4.67 -11.19
CA LYS A 161 -13.00 5.72 -10.24
C LYS A 161 -12.05 5.16 -9.20
N GLU A 162 -10.99 5.90 -8.90
CA GLU A 162 -10.00 5.52 -7.90
C GLU A 162 -10.22 6.29 -6.60
N TYR A 163 -10.25 5.55 -5.50
CA TYR A 163 -10.36 6.08 -4.15
C TYR A 163 -9.29 5.50 -3.25
N GLU A 164 -8.87 6.31 -2.30
CA GLU A 164 -7.96 5.88 -1.26
C GLU A 164 -8.53 6.23 0.12
N LEU A 165 -8.35 5.34 1.08
CA LEU A 165 -8.68 5.61 2.47
C LEU A 165 -7.42 5.54 3.32
N GLU A 166 -7.19 6.61 4.09
CA GLU A 166 -6.16 6.63 5.12
C GLU A 166 -6.73 6.03 6.39
N VAL A 167 -6.17 4.89 6.80
CA VAL A 167 -6.67 4.05 7.89
C VAL A 167 -5.63 3.97 8.98
N MET A 168 -6.04 4.03 10.23
CA MET A 168 -5.17 3.80 11.37
C MET A 168 -5.76 2.75 12.30
N ARG A 169 -4.89 1.92 12.87
CA ARG A 169 -5.24 0.90 13.84
C ARG A 169 -4.26 0.94 15.02
N ASP A 170 -4.74 0.63 16.21
CA ASP A 170 -3.92 0.46 17.41
C ASP A 170 -3.89 -1.00 17.91
N LEU A 171 -3.08 -1.26 18.92
CA LEU A 171 -2.96 -2.60 19.53
C LEU A 171 -4.23 -3.06 20.27
N ALA A 172 -5.14 -2.15 20.59
CA ALA A 172 -6.44 -2.48 21.20
C ALA A 172 -7.53 -2.77 20.15
N ASP A 173 -7.15 -2.87 18.85
CA ASP A 173 -8.04 -3.04 17.69
C ASP A 173 -9.01 -1.88 17.45
N ASN A 174 -8.72 -0.69 17.98
CA ASN A 174 -9.44 0.49 17.55
C ASN A 174 -9.00 0.87 16.14
N VAL A 175 -9.95 1.10 15.24
CA VAL A 175 -9.69 1.46 13.85
C VAL A 175 -10.39 2.77 13.53
N VAL A 176 -9.69 3.68 12.84
CA VAL A 176 -10.25 4.95 12.37
C VAL A 176 -9.90 5.19 10.92
N ILE A 177 -10.89 5.65 10.14
CA ILE A 177 -10.68 6.20 8.81
C ILE A 177 -10.41 7.70 8.98
N VAL A 178 -9.18 8.11 8.73
CA VAL A 178 -8.76 9.51 8.91
C VAL A 178 -9.31 10.39 7.80
N CYS A 179 -9.25 9.90 6.56
CA CYS A 179 -9.67 10.64 5.38
C CYS A 179 -9.97 9.70 4.22
N SER A 180 -10.96 10.08 3.41
CA SER A 180 -11.15 9.54 2.06
C SER A 180 -10.54 10.48 1.03
N ILE A 181 -9.95 9.91 0.00
CA ILE A 181 -9.26 10.61 -1.08
C ILE A 181 -9.82 10.10 -2.41
N GLU A 182 -10.00 11.01 -3.36
CA GLU A 182 -10.44 10.70 -4.71
C GLU A 182 -9.40 11.19 -5.72
N ASN A 183 -8.98 10.32 -6.62
CA ASN A 183 -8.15 10.66 -7.76
C ASN A 183 -9.04 10.97 -8.97
N LEU A 184 -8.88 12.17 -9.55
CA LEU A 184 -9.67 12.61 -10.70
C LEU A 184 -9.09 12.18 -12.05
N ASP A 185 -7.80 11.87 -12.08
CA ASP A 185 -7.14 11.40 -13.28
C ASP A 185 -7.52 9.93 -13.58
N PRO A 186 -7.33 9.48 -14.83
CA PRO A 186 -7.65 8.11 -15.20
C PRO A 186 -6.95 7.09 -14.31
N MET A 187 -7.65 5.98 -14.03
CA MET A 187 -7.13 4.87 -13.26
C MET A 187 -5.76 4.42 -13.77
N GLY A 188 -4.79 4.32 -12.86
CA GLY A 188 -3.40 3.97 -13.15
C GLY A 188 -2.43 5.15 -13.22
N VAL A 189 -2.92 6.40 -13.18
CA VAL A 189 -2.07 7.56 -12.90
C VAL A 189 -1.78 7.59 -11.40
N HIS A 190 -0.48 7.62 -11.05
CA HIS A 190 -0.09 7.58 -9.64
C HIS A 190 -0.62 8.80 -8.87
N THR A 191 -1.16 8.59 -7.66
CA THR A 191 -1.70 9.66 -6.77
C THR A 191 -0.77 10.86 -6.61
N GLY A 192 0.54 10.66 -6.61
CA GLY A 192 1.51 11.75 -6.55
C GLY A 192 1.59 12.63 -7.79
N ASP A 193 1.04 12.16 -8.90
CA ASP A 193 1.11 12.79 -10.22
C ASP A 193 -0.30 13.17 -10.74
N SER A 194 -1.35 12.90 -9.95
CA SER A 194 -2.74 13.14 -10.30
C SER A 194 -3.36 14.30 -9.51
N ILE A 195 -4.49 14.83 -10.02
CA ILE A 195 -5.34 15.75 -9.27
C ILE A 195 -6.07 14.93 -8.20
N THR A 196 -5.78 15.23 -6.94
CA THR A 196 -6.27 14.49 -5.79
C THR A 196 -7.13 15.39 -4.91
N ILE A 197 -8.32 14.93 -4.55
CA ILE A 197 -9.27 15.66 -3.70
C ILE A 197 -9.44 14.91 -2.37
N ALA A 198 -9.36 15.61 -1.27
CA ALA A 198 -9.61 15.11 0.08
C ALA A 198 -10.51 16.09 0.85
N PRO A 199 -11.66 15.64 1.41
CA PRO A 199 -12.24 14.30 1.28
C PRO A 199 -12.82 14.03 -0.11
N ALA A 200 -13.02 12.73 -0.45
CA ALA A 200 -13.68 12.32 -1.70
C ALA A 200 -15.05 12.98 -1.87
N GLN A 201 -15.35 13.45 -3.10
CA GLN A 201 -16.53 14.27 -3.38
C GLN A 201 -17.65 13.51 -4.10
N THR A 202 -17.33 12.42 -4.80
CA THR A 202 -18.28 11.74 -5.69
C THR A 202 -18.78 10.39 -5.17
N LEU A 203 -18.41 10.02 -3.93
CA LEU A 203 -18.96 8.84 -3.25
C LEU A 203 -20.36 9.14 -2.70
N THR A 204 -21.28 8.21 -2.92
CA THR A 204 -22.53 8.17 -2.15
C THR A 204 -22.24 7.64 -0.74
N ASP A 205 -23.13 7.90 0.21
CA ASP A 205 -23.03 7.38 1.58
C ASP A 205 -22.88 5.84 1.61
N LYS A 206 -23.62 5.14 0.75
CA LYS A 206 -23.53 3.67 0.69
C LYS A 206 -22.20 3.17 0.16
N GLU A 207 -21.66 3.82 -0.85
CA GLU A 207 -20.34 3.51 -1.39
C GLU A 207 -19.27 3.79 -0.34
N TYR A 208 -19.31 4.96 0.29
CA TYR A 208 -18.36 5.31 1.34
C TYR A 208 -18.37 4.30 2.50
N GLN A 209 -19.55 3.88 2.98
CA GLN A 209 -19.64 2.87 4.03
C GLN A 209 -19.02 1.53 3.59
N ARG A 210 -19.25 1.10 2.35
CA ARG A 210 -18.63 -0.13 1.82
C ARG A 210 -17.12 -0.02 1.75
N LEU A 211 -16.58 1.10 1.28
CA LEU A 211 -15.14 1.34 1.22
C LEU A 211 -14.52 1.36 2.63
N ARG A 212 -15.20 2.00 3.57
CA ARG A 212 -14.80 2.05 4.98
C ARG A 212 -14.76 0.65 5.61
N ASP A 213 -15.84 -0.10 5.47
CA ASP A 213 -15.93 -1.44 6.05
C ASP A 213 -14.88 -2.37 5.44
N ALA A 214 -14.70 -2.34 4.12
CA ALA A 214 -13.62 -3.06 3.43
C ALA A 214 -12.23 -2.68 3.97
N SER A 215 -11.97 -1.38 4.18
CA SER A 215 -10.67 -0.93 4.70
C SER A 215 -10.39 -1.41 6.12
N VAL A 216 -11.42 -1.50 6.97
CA VAL A 216 -11.32 -2.04 8.33
C VAL A 216 -10.99 -3.54 8.28
N ASP A 217 -11.67 -4.30 7.41
CA ASP A 217 -11.42 -5.73 7.25
C ASP A 217 -10.02 -5.99 6.67
N ILE A 218 -9.59 -5.19 5.70
CA ILE A 218 -8.27 -5.30 5.07
C ILE A 218 -7.16 -5.07 6.10
N ILE A 219 -7.19 -3.98 6.88
CA ILE A 219 -6.11 -3.70 7.84
C ILE A 219 -5.98 -4.78 8.90
N ARG A 220 -7.11 -5.41 9.28
CA ARG A 220 -7.14 -6.55 10.19
C ARG A 220 -6.58 -7.81 9.57
N GLU A 221 -7.00 -8.17 8.34
CA GLU A 221 -6.54 -9.39 7.66
C GLU A 221 -5.05 -9.32 7.28
N ILE A 222 -4.60 -8.18 6.83
CA ILE A 222 -3.17 -7.96 6.55
C ILE A 222 -2.35 -8.06 7.83
N GLY A 223 -2.91 -7.64 8.97
CA GLY A 223 -2.29 -7.76 10.27
C GLY A 223 -1.37 -6.58 10.62
N VAL A 224 -1.66 -5.38 10.10
CA VAL A 224 -1.04 -4.17 10.63
C VAL A 224 -1.58 -3.94 12.03
N GLU A 225 -0.74 -4.20 13.03
CA GLU A 225 -1.14 -4.17 14.43
C GLU A 225 -1.28 -2.74 14.96
N CYS A 226 -0.40 -1.85 14.52
CA CYS A 226 -0.44 -0.46 14.95
C CYS A 226 0.20 0.47 13.92
N GLY A 227 -0.46 1.56 13.66
CA GLY A 227 0.03 2.59 12.74
C GLY A 227 -0.96 2.99 11.68
N GLY A 228 -0.48 3.74 10.69
CA GLY A 228 -1.24 4.22 9.55
C GLY A 228 -0.97 3.39 8.30
N SER A 229 -2.00 3.25 7.49
CA SER A 229 -1.97 2.54 6.22
C SER A 229 -2.83 3.26 5.19
N ASN A 230 -2.50 3.07 3.92
CA ASN A 230 -3.27 3.57 2.81
C ASN A 230 -3.88 2.38 2.06
N VAL A 231 -5.19 2.39 1.86
CA VAL A 231 -5.93 1.37 1.09
C VAL A 231 -6.42 2.00 -0.20
N GLN A 232 -6.01 1.45 -1.34
CA GLN A 232 -6.42 1.90 -2.68
C GLN A 232 -7.50 0.98 -3.24
N MET A 233 -8.54 1.59 -3.76
CA MET A 233 -9.74 0.91 -4.23
C MET A 233 -10.24 1.52 -5.53
N ALA A 234 -10.82 0.67 -6.38
CA ALA A 234 -11.51 1.09 -7.59
C ALA A 234 -13.00 0.79 -7.50
N VAL A 235 -13.81 1.74 -7.95
CA VAL A 235 -15.26 1.60 -8.02
C VAL A 235 -15.70 1.76 -9.47
N ASN A 236 -16.43 0.78 -9.99
CA ASN A 236 -17.01 0.85 -11.32
C ASN A 236 -18.15 1.88 -11.35
N PRO A 237 -18.07 2.94 -12.15
CA PRO A 237 -19.11 3.97 -12.20
C PRO A 237 -20.44 3.46 -12.78
N ALA A 238 -20.44 2.31 -13.47
CA ALA A 238 -21.64 1.77 -14.12
C ALA A 238 -22.57 1.00 -13.17
N ASP A 239 -21.97 0.26 -12.22
CA ASP A 239 -22.71 -0.67 -11.34
C ASP A 239 -22.30 -0.60 -9.86
N GLY A 240 -21.26 0.18 -9.53
CA GLY A 240 -20.74 0.31 -8.18
C GLY A 240 -19.92 -0.90 -7.71
N GLU A 241 -19.46 -1.78 -8.62
CA GLU A 241 -18.56 -2.88 -8.24
C GLU A 241 -17.28 -2.33 -7.62
N LEU A 242 -16.88 -2.92 -6.49
CA LEU A 242 -15.67 -2.55 -5.74
C LEU A 242 -14.57 -3.57 -6.00
N MET A 243 -13.37 -3.10 -6.33
CA MET A 243 -12.15 -3.88 -6.39
C MET A 243 -11.05 -3.24 -5.54
N ILE A 244 -10.33 -4.07 -4.81
CA ILE A 244 -9.20 -3.65 -3.99
C ILE A 244 -7.95 -3.71 -4.85
N ILE A 245 -7.21 -2.61 -4.90
CA ILE A 245 -6.01 -2.48 -5.75
C ILE A 245 -4.78 -2.87 -4.96
N GLU A 246 -4.54 -2.20 -3.84
CA GLU A 246 -3.41 -2.46 -2.96
C GLU A 246 -3.64 -1.87 -1.58
N MET A 247 -2.83 -2.29 -0.63
CA MET A 247 -2.69 -1.65 0.67
C MET A 247 -1.21 -1.38 0.94
N ASN A 248 -0.90 -0.14 1.27
CA ASN A 248 0.44 0.24 1.71
C ASN A 248 0.49 0.20 3.25
N PRO A 249 1.24 -0.73 3.89
CA PRO A 249 1.30 -0.87 5.35
C PRO A 249 2.22 0.17 5.98
N ARG A 250 2.11 1.42 5.57
CA ARG A 250 3.00 2.53 5.92
C ARG A 250 2.34 3.88 5.67
N VAL A 251 2.90 4.93 6.26
CA VAL A 251 2.58 6.31 5.90
C VAL A 251 3.03 6.58 4.47
N SER A 252 2.17 7.22 3.68
CA SER A 252 2.33 7.44 2.25
C SER A 252 2.32 8.94 1.90
N ARG A 253 2.44 9.26 0.61
CA ARG A 253 2.28 10.63 0.11
C ARG A 253 0.85 11.13 0.32
N SER A 254 -0.14 10.27 0.13
CA SER A 254 -1.55 10.56 0.41
C SER A 254 -1.81 10.82 1.89
N SER A 255 -1.08 10.16 2.80
CA SER A 255 -1.15 10.47 4.24
C SER A 255 -0.72 11.91 4.56
N ALA A 256 0.27 12.44 3.84
CA ALA A 256 0.69 13.83 3.99
C ALA A 256 -0.40 14.80 3.49
N LEU A 257 -1.04 14.48 2.34
CA LEU A 257 -2.17 15.23 1.81
C LEU A 257 -3.36 15.20 2.79
N ALA A 258 -3.74 14.01 3.25
CA ALA A 258 -4.82 13.81 4.21
C ALA A 258 -4.57 14.56 5.52
N SER A 259 -3.33 14.51 6.03
CA SER A 259 -2.94 15.27 7.23
C SER A 259 -3.12 16.78 7.04
N LYS A 260 -2.80 17.28 5.86
CA LYS A 260 -2.95 18.71 5.53
C LYS A 260 -4.41 19.10 5.36
N ALA A 261 -5.21 18.25 4.71
CA ALA A 261 -6.63 18.49 4.47
C ALA A 261 -7.47 18.43 5.75
N THR A 262 -7.17 17.48 6.63
CA THR A 262 -7.95 17.25 7.86
C THR A 262 -7.40 17.97 9.09
N GLY A 263 -6.12 18.38 9.05
CA GLY A 263 -5.39 18.85 10.23
C GLY A 263 -4.97 17.70 11.18
N PHE A 264 -5.28 16.45 10.86
CA PHE A 264 -4.93 15.28 11.68
C PHE A 264 -3.49 14.84 11.35
N PRO A 265 -2.56 14.85 12.33
CA PRO A 265 -1.15 14.58 12.05
C PRO A 265 -0.87 13.07 11.98
N ILE A 266 -1.23 12.42 10.86
CA ILE A 266 -1.16 10.95 10.67
C ILE A 266 0.20 10.38 11.08
N ALA A 267 1.31 10.96 10.58
CA ALA A 267 2.64 10.45 10.87
C ALA A 267 2.97 10.48 12.38
N LYS A 268 2.62 11.58 13.07
CA LYS A 268 2.83 11.70 14.52
C LYS A 268 1.98 10.68 15.29
N MET A 269 0.75 10.47 14.86
CA MET A 269 -0.15 9.49 15.50
C MET A 269 0.35 8.07 15.24
N ALA A 270 0.72 7.73 14.00
CA ALA A 270 1.28 6.42 13.66
C ALA A 270 2.53 6.10 14.50
N ALA A 271 3.43 7.06 14.70
CA ALA A 271 4.60 6.87 15.55
C ALA A 271 4.23 6.61 17.02
N LYS A 272 3.20 7.29 17.55
CA LYS A 272 2.72 7.06 18.92
C LYS A 272 2.05 5.69 19.07
N LEU A 273 1.26 5.28 18.08
CA LEU A 273 0.64 3.95 18.09
C LEU A 273 1.70 2.86 18.06
N ALA A 274 2.75 3.02 17.26
CA ALA A 274 3.83 2.06 17.15
C ALA A 274 4.59 1.82 18.47
N VAL A 275 4.60 2.79 19.38
CA VAL A 275 5.20 2.66 20.73
C VAL A 275 4.15 2.34 21.81
N GLY A 276 2.97 1.84 21.42
CA GLY A 276 1.97 1.28 22.34
C GLY A 276 0.92 2.26 22.85
N CYS A 277 0.86 3.50 22.35
CA CYS A 277 -0.29 4.36 22.64
C CYS A 277 -1.55 3.83 21.93
N THR A 278 -2.73 4.08 22.50
CA THR A 278 -4.01 3.75 21.87
C THR A 278 -4.67 4.99 21.27
N LEU A 279 -5.55 4.79 20.28
CA LEU A 279 -6.24 5.91 19.61
C LEU A 279 -7.10 6.73 20.54
N ASP A 280 -7.77 6.10 21.50
CA ASP A 280 -8.58 6.74 22.54
C ASP A 280 -7.74 7.41 23.62
N GLY A 281 -6.50 6.96 23.84
CA GLY A 281 -5.56 7.52 24.82
C GLY A 281 -4.76 8.71 24.30
N ILE A 282 -4.74 8.96 22.97
CA ILE A 282 -3.98 10.09 22.39
C ILE A 282 -4.86 11.35 22.31
N PRO A 283 -4.51 12.45 23.00
CA PRO A 283 -5.23 13.70 22.83
C PRO A 283 -5.24 14.18 21.37
N ASN A 284 -6.41 14.49 20.86
CA ASN A 284 -6.60 14.96 19.51
C ASN A 284 -7.45 16.25 19.51
N ASP A 285 -6.80 17.36 19.14
CA ASP A 285 -7.44 18.69 19.12
C ASP A 285 -8.62 18.77 18.14
N ILE A 286 -8.66 17.91 17.12
CA ILE A 286 -9.73 17.88 16.12
C ILE A 286 -10.96 17.23 16.71
N THR A 287 -10.82 16.06 17.36
CA THR A 287 -11.94 15.33 17.97
C THR A 287 -12.51 16.02 19.18
N LEU A 288 -11.72 16.82 19.88
CA LEU A 288 -12.18 17.66 20.98
C LEU A 288 -13.06 18.84 20.53
N LYS A 289 -12.91 19.29 19.29
CA LYS A 289 -13.62 20.45 18.72
C LYS A 289 -14.76 20.05 17.79
N LEU A 290 -14.72 18.85 17.23
CA LEU A 290 -15.73 18.32 16.31
C LEU A 290 -16.53 17.23 17.01
N SER A 291 -17.85 17.23 16.83
CA SER A 291 -18.69 16.14 17.26
C SER A 291 -18.21 14.82 16.64
N LEU A 292 -18.01 13.80 17.43
CA LEU A 292 -17.63 12.44 16.97
C LEU A 292 -18.60 11.84 15.95
N ILE A 293 -19.79 12.41 15.81
CA ILE A 293 -20.80 12.02 14.82
C ILE A 293 -20.31 12.26 13.37
N HIS A 294 -19.30 13.10 13.18
CA HIS A 294 -18.79 13.49 11.87
C HIS A 294 -17.46 12.78 11.52
N ILE A 295 -17.02 11.88 12.34
CA ILE A 295 -15.87 11.03 12.13
C ILE A 295 -16.34 9.61 11.90
#